data_09750b931b3700e90db2b8171017d7de
#
_entry.id   09750b931b3700e90db2b8171017d7de
#
_cell.length_a   1.000
_cell.length_b   1.000
_cell.length_c   1.000
_cell.angle_alpha   90.00
_cell.angle_beta   90.00
_cell.angle_gamma   90.00
#
_symmetry.space_group_name_H-M   'P 1'
#
loop_
_entity.id
_entity.type
_entity.pdbx_description
1 polymer ?
#
loop_
_entity_poly.entity_id
_entity_poly.type
_entity_poly.pdbx_seq_one_letter_code
_entity_poly.pdbx_strand_id
1 'polypeptide(L)'
;ARDNFATGIDVYSGMYETVEQMIAYAEAGHDTPYIECEYEHAMGNAMGNMDEYQAAFDTYRSLQGGFIWDFIDQSIYQTAEDGTRYFGYGGDFGERVHDDNFCANGLLLPDRTLQPEMAEVRYQYSQLKFDAFDEDHATVRMKNYFLFTDVAEKYEFRWNITADGDVAAEGVLPANAVRVANVDARTNQPGERVVTLNLPTIAKEAGKEYFLNLTVALKAQDGLLNAGHVVAYEQFAMRNDNELMSAMPDAAMTVTQDGNVLSTSGEQFHAALNLETAQLTRYEALGADGTFHALIVPGEGPKGSFYRAATDN
;
A
#
# COMPACT_ATOMS: atom_id res chain seq x y z
N ALA A 1 -18.70 15.59 -21.17
CA ALA A 1 -18.45 14.48 -22.11
C ALA A 1 -19.32 13.26 -21.87
N ARG A 2 -20.18 13.30 -20.84
CA ARG A 2 -20.99 12.14 -20.38
C ARG A 2 -22.03 11.61 -21.36
N ASP A 3 -22.34 12.31 -22.45
CA ASP A 3 -23.49 11.97 -23.29
C ASP A 3 -23.14 11.53 -24.72
N ASN A 4 -21.89 11.36 -25.05
CA ASN A 4 -21.50 11.14 -26.43
C ASN A 4 -20.86 9.78 -26.71
N PHE A 5 -21.60 8.72 -26.46
CA PHE A 5 -21.44 7.50 -27.29
C PHE A 5 -21.86 7.74 -28.74
N ALA A 6 -22.12 9.00 -29.10
CA ALA A 6 -22.57 9.43 -30.39
C ALA A 6 -21.41 9.53 -31.35
N THR A 7 -21.37 8.60 -32.29
CA THR A 7 -20.84 8.78 -33.65
C THR A 7 -19.57 9.62 -33.79
N GLY A 8 -18.42 8.95 -33.89
CA GLY A 8 -17.18 9.56 -34.41
C GLY A 8 -16.09 9.81 -33.36
N ILE A 9 -16.16 9.22 -32.19
CA ILE A 9 -15.05 9.18 -31.24
C ILE A 9 -14.35 7.81 -31.31
N ASP A 10 -13.03 7.80 -31.28
CA ASP A 10 -12.22 6.57 -31.28
C ASP A 10 -11.91 6.07 -29.88
N VAL A 11 -11.95 6.95 -28.89
CA VAL A 11 -11.67 6.66 -27.47
C VAL A 11 -12.69 7.40 -26.60
N TYR A 12 -13.30 6.70 -25.66
CA TYR A 12 -14.09 7.33 -24.61
C TYR A 12 -13.18 7.80 -23.47
N SER A 13 -13.38 9.02 -22.99
CA SER A 13 -12.59 9.59 -21.90
C SER A 13 -13.48 9.90 -20.71
N GLY A 14 -13.29 9.16 -19.61
CA GLY A 14 -13.82 9.50 -18.29
C GLY A 14 -12.98 10.57 -17.61
N MET A 15 -13.47 11.15 -16.52
CA MET A 15 -12.76 12.08 -15.65
C MET A 15 -13.26 11.90 -14.23
N TYR A 16 -12.42 11.37 -13.34
CA TYR A 16 -12.77 11.02 -11.95
C TYR A 16 -14.01 10.11 -11.85
N GLU A 17 -14.15 9.20 -12.80
CA GLU A 17 -15.16 8.15 -12.69
C GLU A 17 -14.77 7.17 -11.59
N THR A 18 -15.75 6.65 -10.86
CA THR A 18 -15.48 5.61 -9.86
C THR A 18 -15.14 4.28 -10.53
N VAL A 19 -14.50 3.37 -9.79
CA VAL A 19 -14.19 2.02 -10.28
C VAL A 19 -15.44 1.31 -10.78
N GLU A 20 -16.57 1.44 -10.06
CA GLU A 20 -17.85 0.84 -10.46
C GLU A 20 -18.38 1.43 -11.77
N GLN A 21 -18.21 2.73 -12.00
CA GLN A 21 -18.63 3.39 -13.24
C GLN A 21 -17.80 2.90 -14.43
N MET A 22 -16.49 2.77 -14.27
CA MET A 22 -15.59 2.20 -15.29
C MET A 22 -15.94 0.73 -15.59
N ILE A 23 -16.17 -0.08 -14.56
CA ILE A 23 -16.58 -1.48 -14.71
C ILE A 23 -17.92 -1.57 -15.44
N ALA A 24 -18.90 -0.74 -15.07
CA ALA A 24 -20.19 -0.70 -15.74
C ALA A 24 -20.06 -0.34 -17.25
N TYR A 25 -19.16 0.57 -17.60
CA TYR A 25 -18.82 0.85 -18.99
C TYR A 25 -18.30 -0.39 -19.72
N ALA A 26 -17.33 -1.09 -19.12
CA ALA A 26 -16.72 -2.27 -19.71
C ALA A 26 -17.73 -3.42 -19.90
N GLU A 27 -18.59 -3.65 -18.90
CA GLU A 27 -19.62 -4.69 -18.91
C GLU A 27 -20.79 -4.39 -19.86
N ALA A 28 -21.02 -3.12 -20.19
CA ALA A 28 -22.01 -2.73 -21.18
C ALA A 28 -21.60 -3.16 -22.61
N GLY A 29 -20.37 -3.65 -22.83
CA GLY A 29 -19.92 -4.24 -24.08
C GLY A 29 -19.63 -3.21 -25.17
N HIS A 30 -19.16 -2.03 -24.80
CA HIS A 30 -18.72 -1.02 -25.76
C HIS A 30 -17.45 -1.46 -26.48
N ASP A 31 -17.41 -1.28 -27.80
CA ASP A 31 -16.21 -1.54 -28.63
C ASP A 31 -15.16 -0.42 -28.52
N THR A 32 -15.55 0.76 -28.02
CA THR A 32 -14.68 1.92 -27.90
C THR A 32 -13.78 1.76 -26.68
N PRO A 33 -12.45 1.91 -26.81
CA PRO A 33 -11.55 1.91 -25.65
C PRO A 33 -11.86 3.05 -24.70
N TYR A 34 -11.69 2.79 -23.41
CA TYR A 34 -11.88 3.75 -22.33
C TYR A 34 -10.53 4.19 -21.77
N ILE A 35 -10.37 5.49 -21.54
CA ILE A 35 -9.23 6.09 -20.81
C ILE A 35 -9.77 7.07 -19.78
N GLU A 36 -9.31 6.94 -18.54
CA GLU A 36 -9.54 7.95 -17.51
C GLU A 36 -8.58 9.12 -17.73
N CYS A 37 -9.07 10.30 -18.17
CA CYS A 37 -8.18 11.42 -18.49
C CYS A 37 -7.60 12.08 -17.26
N GLU A 38 -8.29 11.97 -16.12
CA GLU A 38 -7.82 12.35 -14.80
C GLU A 38 -8.44 11.41 -13.78
N TYR A 39 -7.63 10.82 -12.91
CA TYR A 39 -8.06 10.03 -11.76
C TYR A 39 -7.05 10.15 -10.62
N GLU A 40 -7.38 9.66 -9.44
CA GLU A 40 -6.47 9.61 -8.29
C GLU A 40 -5.82 10.98 -8.01
N HIS A 41 -6.68 12.01 -7.78
CA HIS A 41 -6.21 13.37 -7.47
C HIS A 41 -5.27 13.36 -6.26
N ALA A 42 -3.98 13.68 -6.48
CA ALA A 42 -2.90 13.44 -5.53
C ALA A 42 -2.65 14.63 -4.58
N MET A 43 -3.68 15.40 -4.26
CA MET A 43 -3.55 16.58 -3.42
C MET A 43 -3.62 16.22 -1.93
N GLY A 44 -2.64 16.64 -1.15
CA GLY A 44 -2.60 16.45 0.30
C GLY A 44 -2.59 14.97 0.68
N ASN A 45 -3.55 14.53 1.50
CA ASN A 45 -3.70 13.14 1.90
C ASN A 45 -4.80 12.43 1.07
N ALA A 46 -4.86 12.73 -0.21
CA ALA A 46 -5.73 12.08 -1.16
C ALA A 46 -5.07 10.82 -1.73
N MET A 47 -5.61 10.30 -2.80
CA MET A 47 -5.34 8.99 -3.39
C MET A 47 -5.72 7.82 -2.46
N GLY A 48 -6.54 6.95 -2.94
CA GLY A 48 -6.97 5.74 -2.25
C GLY A 48 -7.56 4.75 -3.23
N ASN A 49 -7.64 3.47 -2.86
CA ASN A 49 -8.16 2.40 -3.70
C ASN A 49 -7.52 2.29 -5.12
N MET A 50 -6.27 2.72 -5.26
CA MET A 50 -5.55 2.62 -6.53
C MET A 50 -5.39 1.18 -7.01
N ASP A 51 -5.34 0.22 -6.09
CA ASP A 51 -5.35 -1.21 -6.36
C ASP A 51 -6.64 -1.67 -7.05
N GLU A 52 -7.80 -1.10 -6.70
CA GLU A 52 -9.09 -1.40 -7.34
C GLU A 52 -9.14 -0.85 -8.77
N TYR A 53 -8.65 0.38 -9.00
CA TYR A 53 -8.49 0.95 -10.34
C TYR A 53 -7.57 0.08 -11.20
N GLN A 54 -6.40 -0.27 -10.68
CA GLN A 54 -5.46 -1.10 -11.42
C GLN A 54 -6.01 -2.50 -11.71
N ALA A 55 -6.74 -3.10 -10.77
CA ALA A 55 -7.39 -4.38 -10.98
C ALA A 55 -8.46 -4.31 -12.08
N ALA A 56 -9.20 -3.20 -12.17
CA ALA A 56 -10.16 -2.98 -13.25
C ALA A 56 -9.44 -2.85 -14.62
N PHE A 57 -8.37 -2.06 -14.70
CA PHE A 57 -7.56 -1.94 -15.93
C PHE A 57 -6.93 -3.28 -16.35
N ASP A 58 -6.45 -4.08 -15.41
CA ASP A 58 -5.87 -5.38 -15.68
C ASP A 58 -6.93 -6.41 -16.14
N THR A 59 -8.17 -6.27 -15.67
CA THR A 59 -9.26 -7.23 -15.93
C THR A 59 -10.01 -6.96 -17.23
N TYR A 60 -10.36 -5.71 -17.48
CA TYR A 60 -11.25 -5.35 -18.58
C TYR A 60 -10.49 -4.77 -19.78
N ARG A 61 -10.50 -5.50 -20.89
CA ARG A 61 -9.76 -5.11 -22.10
C ARG A 61 -10.13 -3.74 -22.65
N SER A 62 -11.37 -3.29 -22.48
CA SER A 62 -11.81 -1.97 -22.93
C SER A 62 -11.23 -0.84 -22.07
N LEU A 63 -10.85 -1.11 -20.81
CA LEU A 63 -10.24 -0.13 -19.91
C LEU A 63 -8.73 -0.08 -20.19
N GLN A 64 -8.25 1.00 -20.82
CA GLN A 64 -6.87 1.11 -21.28
C GLN A 64 -5.93 1.79 -20.27
N GLY A 65 -6.45 2.25 -19.13
CA GLY A 65 -5.71 2.95 -18.10
C GLY A 65 -6.19 4.38 -17.88
N GLY A 66 -5.38 5.17 -17.19
CA GLY A 66 -5.70 6.55 -16.86
C GLY A 66 -4.47 7.38 -16.56
N PHE A 67 -4.69 8.68 -16.32
CA PHE A 67 -3.66 9.64 -15.99
C PHE A 67 -3.92 10.20 -14.59
N ILE A 68 -3.00 9.97 -13.67
CA ILE A 68 -3.09 10.53 -12.31
C ILE A 68 -2.98 12.05 -12.39
N TRP A 69 -3.84 12.77 -11.69
CA TRP A 69 -3.76 14.21 -11.55
C TRP A 69 -3.14 14.58 -10.20
N ASP A 70 -1.88 15.10 -10.16
CA ASP A 70 -1.04 15.11 -11.36
C ASP A 70 0.36 14.57 -11.04
N PHE A 71 1.35 14.83 -11.88
CA PHE A 71 2.68 14.24 -11.72
C PHE A 71 3.57 15.08 -10.81
N ILE A 72 3.51 16.41 -10.88
CA ILE A 72 4.40 17.32 -10.14
C ILE A 72 3.64 18.55 -9.67
N ASP A 73 3.76 18.88 -8.39
CA ASP A 73 3.26 20.14 -7.85
C ASP A 73 3.69 21.32 -8.69
N GLN A 74 2.74 22.22 -8.98
CA GLN A 74 2.96 23.37 -9.84
C GLN A 74 3.37 24.62 -9.04
N SER A 75 3.70 24.48 -7.75
CA SER A 75 4.19 25.53 -6.89
C SER A 75 5.57 26.02 -7.31
N ILE A 76 5.89 27.27 -7.00
CA ILE A 76 7.13 27.93 -7.38
C ILE A 76 7.90 28.35 -6.13
N TYR A 77 9.23 28.27 -6.15
CA TYR A 77 10.04 28.73 -5.03
C TYR A 77 9.82 30.23 -4.71
N GLN A 78 9.52 30.47 -3.45
CA GLN A 78 9.52 31.79 -2.82
C GLN A 78 10.55 31.84 -1.70
N THR A 79 10.88 33.08 -1.27
CA THR A 79 11.74 33.34 -0.12
C THR A 79 11.02 34.29 0.82
N ALA A 80 10.78 33.86 2.04
CA ALA A 80 10.18 34.68 3.09
C ALA A 80 11.14 35.81 3.55
N GLU A 81 10.64 36.77 4.29
CA GLU A 81 11.42 37.90 4.79
C GLU A 81 12.61 37.48 5.67
N ASP A 82 12.49 36.37 6.37
CA ASP A 82 13.54 35.75 7.19
C ASP A 82 14.60 34.97 6.38
N GLY A 83 14.43 34.89 5.06
CA GLY A 83 15.32 34.16 4.16
C GLY A 83 14.95 32.69 3.97
N THR A 84 13.88 32.18 4.61
CA THR A 84 13.41 30.81 4.44
C THR A 84 12.84 30.59 3.04
N ARG A 85 13.32 29.56 2.33
CA ARG A 85 12.75 29.16 1.04
C ARG A 85 11.57 28.22 1.26
N TYR A 86 10.50 28.45 0.52
CA TYR A 86 9.32 27.60 0.53
C TYR A 86 8.70 27.48 -0.87
N PHE A 87 7.78 26.57 -1.04
CA PHE A 87 7.01 26.45 -2.27
C PHE A 87 5.76 27.34 -2.17
N GLY A 88 5.79 28.45 -2.90
CA GLY A 88 4.67 29.38 -2.95
C GLY A 88 3.56 28.91 -3.87
N TYR A 89 2.33 29.20 -3.50
CA TYR A 89 1.12 28.87 -4.26
C TYR A 89 0.21 30.10 -4.41
N GLY A 90 -1.04 29.91 -4.78
CA GLY A 90 -1.96 31.00 -5.06
C GLY A 90 -2.13 31.97 -3.88
N GLY A 91 -1.93 33.28 -4.13
CA GLY A 91 -1.94 34.34 -3.14
C GLY A 91 -0.56 34.77 -2.65
N ASP A 92 0.44 33.90 -2.68
CA ASP A 92 1.80 34.18 -2.18
C ASP A 92 2.57 35.20 -3.05
N PHE A 93 2.09 35.48 -4.25
CA PHE A 93 2.71 36.42 -5.21
C PHE A 93 1.99 37.74 -5.26
N GLY A 94 0.99 37.95 -4.38
CA GLY A 94 0.24 39.23 -4.28
C GLY A 94 -0.96 39.32 -5.24
N GLU A 95 -1.31 38.28 -5.94
CA GLU A 95 -2.51 38.20 -6.77
C GLU A 95 -3.78 38.12 -5.90
N ARG A 96 -4.86 38.72 -6.41
CA ARG A 96 -6.14 38.80 -5.67
C ARG A 96 -7.11 37.69 -5.97
N VAL A 97 -6.99 37.08 -7.14
CA VAL A 97 -7.83 35.95 -7.59
C VAL A 97 -6.92 34.77 -7.74
N HIS A 98 -7.13 33.77 -6.90
CA HIS A 98 -6.33 32.56 -6.84
C HIS A 98 -7.13 31.43 -6.18
N ASP A 99 -6.68 30.21 -6.31
CA ASP A 99 -7.26 29.00 -5.73
C ASP A 99 -6.34 28.40 -4.65
N ASP A 100 -5.63 29.25 -3.89
CA ASP A 100 -4.73 28.85 -2.80
C ASP A 100 -3.75 27.75 -3.23
N ASN A 101 -3.69 26.65 -2.48
CA ASN A 101 -2.82 25.51 -2.70
C ASN A 101 -3.32 24.51 -3.78
N PHE A 102 -4.36 24.85 -4.55
CA PHE A 102 -4.95 23.95 -5.57
C PHE A 102 -4.03 23.68 -6.78
N CYS A 103 -2.79 24.06 -6.70
CA CYS A 103 -1.69 23.71 -7.61
C CYS A 103 -0.69 22.72 -6.99
N ALA A 104 -0.91 22.30 -5.74
CA ALA A 104 -0.08 21.34 -5.01
C ALA A 104 -0.76 19.96 -4.99
N ASN A 105 -0.83 19.32 -6.14
CA ASN A 105 -1.59 18.10 -6.40
C ASN A 105 -0.78 17.04 -7.16
N GLY A 106 0.55 17.12 -7.08
CA GLY A 106 1.46 16.22 -7.75
C GLY A 106 1.89 15.04 -6.89
N LEU A 107 2.33 13.96 -7.56
CA LEU A 107 3.04 12.84 -6.93
C LEU A 107 4.46 13.21 -6.48
N LEU A 108 4.95 14.34 -6.97
CA LEU A 108 6.25 14.91 -6.66
C LEU A 108 6.09 16.35 -6.20
N LEU A 109 6.89 16.76 -5.23
CA LEU A 109 7.08 18.17 -4.91
C LEU A 109 7.71 18.93 -6.10
N PRO A 110 7.64 20.27 -6.14
CA PRO A 110 8.20 21.06 -7.25
C PRO A 110 9.69 20.82 -7.51
N ASP A 111 10.45 20.42 -6.49
CA ASP A 111 11.88 20.07 -6.60
C ASP A 111 12.15 18.62 -6.99
N ARG A 112 11.10 17.86 -7.32
CA ARG A 112 11.14 16.43 -7.66
C ARG A 112 11.33 15.48 -6.49
N THR A 113 11.26 15.96 -5.26
CA THR A 113 11.17 15.07 -4.09
C THR A 113 9.90 14.24 -4.18
N LEU A 114 10.03 12.93 -3.92
CA LEU A 114 8.89 12.01 -3.98
C LEU A 114 7.94 12.28 -2.81
N GLN A 115 6.65 12.36 -3.11
CA GLN A 115 5.60 12.32 -2.09
C GLN A 115 5.24 10.85 -1.74
N PRO A 116 4.63 10.60 -0.58
CA PRO A 116 4.35 9.22 -0.12
C PRO A 116 3.55 8.38 -1.11
N GLU A 117 2.61 8.98 -1.82
CA GLU A 117 1.73 8.34 -2.80
C GLU A 117 2.51 7.69 -3.96
N MET A 118 3.69 8.22 -4.26
CA MET A 118 4.53 7.67 -5.32
C MET A 118 4.98 6.24 -5.05
N ALA A 119 5.03 5.81 -3.77
CA ALA A 119 5.34 4.44 -3.41
C ALA A 119 4.23 3.48 -3.87
N GLU A 120 2.97 3.87 -3.65
CA GLU A 120 1.80 3.11 -4.10
C GLU A 120 1.72 3.06 -5.63
N VAL A 121 1.87 4.21 -6.30
CA VAL A 121 1.90 4.28 -7.77
C VAL A 121 2.94 3.34 -8.34
N ARG A 122 4.17 3.36 -7.79
CA ARG A 122 5.25 2.48 -8.23
C ARG A 122 4.90 1.01 -8.07
N TYR A 123 4.23 0.64 -6.99
CA TYR A 123 3.82 -0.73 -6.74
C TYR A 123 2.72 -1.17 -7.71
N GLN A 124 1.65 -0.38 -7.83
CA GLN A 124 0.50 -0.72 -8.67
C GLN A 124 0.83 -0.72 -10.17
N TYR A 125 1.71 0.18 -10.62
CA TYR A 125 2.13 0.24 -12.02
C TYR A 125 3.18 -0.81 -12.42
N SER A 126 3.59 -1.66 -11.46
CA SER A 126 4.51 -2.74 -11.78
C SER A 126 3.89 -3.71 -12.78
N GLN A 127 4.63 -4.02 -13.85
CA GLN A 127 4.24 -4.98 -14.88
C GLN A 127 4.51 -6.44 -14.49
N LEU A 128 5.16 -6.66 -13.35
CA LEU A 128 5.36 -7.97 -12.75
C LEU A 128 4.72 -7.99 -11.37
N LYS A 129 3.80 -8.90 -11.17
CA LYS A 129 3.09 -9.07 -9.90
C LYS A 129 3.30 -10.49 -9.38
N PHE A 130 3.29 -10.62 -8.06
CA PHE A 130 3.45 -11.91 -7.39
C PHE A 130 2.29 -12.10 -6.42
N ASP A 131 1.73 -13.32 -6.39
CA ASP A 131 0.69 -13.70 -5.45
C ASP A 131 0.76 -15.19 -5.13
N ALA A 132 -0.20 -15.70 -4.37
CA ALA A 132 -0.37 -17.12 -4.06
C ALA A 132 0.92 -17.80 -3.57
N PHE A 133 1.62 -17.16 -2.61
CA PHE A 133 2.77 -17.78 -1.96
C PHE A 133 2.34 -19.02 -1.18
N ASP A 134 2.95 -20.16 -1.52
CA ASP A 134 2.81 -21.44 -0.82
C ASP A 134 4.13 -21.74 -0.11
N GLU A 135 4.15 -21.56 1.21
CA GLU A 135 5.35 -21.78 2.03
C GLU A 135 5.75 -23.25 2.08
N ASP A 136 4.79 -24.16 2.10
CA ASP A 136 5.05 -25.60 2.21
C ASP A 136 5.76 -26.17 0.98
N HIS A 137 5.45 -25.62 -0.18
CA HIS A 137 6.06 -26.01 -1.46
C HIS A 137 7.13 -25.02 -1.93
N ALA A 138 7.36 -23.95 -1.19
CA ALA A 138 8.25 -22.84 -1.55
C ALA A 138 7.96 -22.33 -2.98
N THR A 139 6.70 -22.06 -3.29
CA THR A 139 6.30 -21.58 -4.61
C THR A 139 5.54 -20.25 -4.53
N VAL A 140 5.62 -19.49 -5.60
CA VAL A 140 4.87 -18.25 -5.78
C VAL A 140 4.34 -18.18 -7.21
N ARG A 141 3.14 -17.62 -7.40
CA ARG A 141 2.64 -17.34 -8.74
C ARG A 141 3.15 -15.98 -9.19
N MET A 142 3.79 -15.93 -10.36
CA MET A 142 4.23 -14.73 -11.04
C MET A 142 3.30 -14.44 -12.20
N LYS A 143 2.88 -13.19 -12.33
CA LYS A 143 2.09 -12.64 -13.45
C LYS A 143 2.92 -11.62 -14.20
N ASN A 144 2.90 -11.71 -15.53
CA ASN A 144 3.65 -10.82 -16.42
C ASN A 144 2.68 -10.06 -17.33
N TYR A 145 2.64 -8.76 -17.17
CA TYR A 145 1.83 -7.81 -17.96
C TYR A 145 2.64 -7.13 -19.07
N PHE A 146 3.94 -7.39 -19.20
CA PHE A 146 4.71 -6.86 -20.33
C PHE A 146 4.20 -7.42 -21.66
N LEU A 147 4.11 -6.53 -22.66
CA LEU A 147 3.70 -6.90 -24.03
C LEU A 147 4.85 -7.47 -24.86
N PHE A 148 6.08 -7.00 -24.65
CA PHE A 148 7.20 -7.27 -25.57
C PHE A 148 8.53 -7.60 -24.87
N THR A 149 8.56 -7.59 -23.53
CA THR A 149 9.81 -7.78 -22.77
C THR A 149 10.01 -9.24 -22.39
N ASP A 150 11.14 -9.85 -22.74
CA ASP A 150 11.59 -11.11 -22.13
C ASP A 150 12.14 -10.81 -20.73
N VAL A 151 11.32 -11.07 -19.73
CA VAL A 151 11.63 -10.74 -18.32
C VAL A 151 12.82 -11.55 -17.79
N ALA A 152 13.00 -12.79 -18.27
CA ALA A 152 14.10 -13.65 -17.85
C ALA A 152 15.46 -13.19 -18.39
N GLU A 153 15.46 -12.48 -19.52
CA GLU A 153 16.70 -11.91 -20.10
C GLU A 153 17.02 -10.55 -19.50
N LYS A 154 16.02 -9.70 -19.32
CA LYS A 154 16.19 -8.29 -18.93
C LYS A 154 16.42 -8.11 -17.44
N TYR A 155 15.77 -8.93 -16.58
CA TYR A 155 15.74 -8.72 -15.14
C TYR A 155 16.41 -9.85 -14.36
N GLU A 156 16.96 -9.51 -13.21
CA GLU A 156 17.40 -10.40 -12.16
C GLU A 156 16.29 -10.51 -11.10
N PHE A 157 15.98 -11.74 -10.69
CA PHE A 157 14.98 -12.04 -9.68
C PHE A 157 15.70 -12.52 -8.42
N ARG A 158 15.53 -11.77 -7.35
CA ARG A 158 16.13 -12.04 -6.04
C ARG A 158 15.06 -12.35 -5.02
N TRP A 159 15.43 -13.12 -4.04
CA TRP A 159 14.64 -13.30 -2.85
C TRP A 159 15.52 -13.17 -1.61
N ASN A 160 14.94 -12.72 -0.52
CA ASN A 160 15.51 -12.90 0.81
C ASN A 160 14.43 -13.25 1.82
N ILE A 161 14.84 -13.88 2.91
CA ILE A 161 14.00 -14.10 4.09
C ILE A 161 14.54 -13.20 5.18
N THR A 162 13.66 -12.42 5.80
CA THR A 162 14.00 -11.59 6.95
C THR A 162 13.39 -12.13 8.22
N ALA A 163 14.09 -11.93 9.35
CA ALA A 163 13.63 -12.19 10.72
C ALA A 163 13.73 -10.87 11.48
N ASP A 164 12.60 -10.30 11.89
CA ASP A 164 12.49 -8.95 12.50
C ASP A 164 13.27 -7.88 11.72
N GLY A 165 13.27 -7.98 10.38
CA GLY A 165 13.96 -7.06 9.47
C GLY A 165 15.40 -7.46 9.11
N ASP A 166 16.05 -8.33 9.87
CA ASP A 166 17.41 -8.81 9.56
C ASP A 166 17.38 -9.95 8.52
N VAL A 167 18.29 -9.91 7.54
CA VAL A 167 18.36 -10.94 6.50
C VAL A 167 18.87 -12.26 7.10
N ALA A 168 18.02 -13.29 7.10
CA ALA A 168 18.33 -14.64 7.54
C ALA A 168 18.82 -15.55 6.41
N ALA A 169 18.37 -15.32 5.17
CA ALA A 169 18.82 -16.02 3.97
C ALA A 169 18.50 -15.18 2.73
N GLU A 170 19.24 -15.39 1.66
CA GLU A 170 19.00 -14.74 0.37
C GLU A 170 19.42 -15.60 -0.82
N GLY A 171 18.93 -15.27 -2.00
CA GLY A 171 19.29 -15.96 -3.22
C GLY A 171 18.79 -15.30 -4.49
N VAL A 172 19.23 -15.87 -5.61
CA VAL A 172 18.86 -15.43 -6.96
C VAL A 172 18.17 -16.58 -7.69
N LEU A 173 17.08 -16.27 -8.38
CA LEU A 173 16.38 -17.25 -9.21
C LEU A 173 17.05 -17.34 -10.60
N PRO A 174 17.28 -18.56 -11.10
CA PRO A 174 17.87 -18.69 -12.43
C PRO A 174 16.87 -18.31 -13.52
N ALA A 175 17.35 -17.78 -14.63
CA ALA A 175 16.52 -17.28 -15.74
C ALA A 175 15.48 -18.29 -16.25
N ASN A 176 15.81 -19.59 -16.28
CA ASN A 176 14.87 -20.63 -16.71
C ASN A 176 13.71 -20.85 -15.72
N ALA A 177 13.88 -20.51 -14.44
CA ALA A 177 12.82 -20.59 -13.44
C ALA A 177 11.77 -19.48 -13.60
N VAL A 178 12.18 -18.31 -14.10
CA VAL A 178 11.36 -17.11 -14.20
C VAL A 178 10.92 -16.78 -15.62
N ARG A 179 11.22 -17.62 -16.60
CA ARG A 179 10.75 -17.42 -17.98
C ARG A 179 9.23 -17.63 -18.06
N VAL A 180 8.51 -16.60 -18.45
CA VAL A 180 7.05 -16.55 -18.54
C VAL A 180 6.63 -15.86 -19.82
N ALA A 181 5.49 -16.24 -20.38
CA ALA A 181 4.93 -15.56 -21.55
C ALA A 181 4.57 -14.09 -21.22
N ASN A 182 4.51 -13.27 -22.24
CA ASN A 182 3.97 -11.92 -22.14
C ASN A 182 2.44 -11.95 -22.05
N VAL A 183 1.83 -10.82 -21.68
CA VAL A 183 0.37 -10.67 -21.69
C VAL A 183 -0.19 -10.95 -23.08
N ASP A 184 -1.33 -11.62 -23.14
CA ASP A 184 -2.08 -11.75 -24.38
C ASP A 184 -2.87 -10.46 -24.66
N ALA A 185 -2.37 -9.64 -25.57
CA ALA A 185 -2.99 -8.36 -25.96
C ALA A 185 -4.43 -8.48 -26.47
N ARG A 186 -4.92 -9.67 -26.81
CA ARG A 186 -6.29 -9.88 -27.27
C ARG A 186 -7.27 -10.05 -26.12
N THR A 187 -6.82 -10.63 -25.04
CA THR A 187 -7.67 -10.99 -23.88
C THR A 187 -7.33 -10.21 -22.64
N ASN A 188 -6.23 -9.48 -22.63
CA ASN A 188 -5.63 -8.80 -21.48
C ASN A 188 -5.21 -9.77 -20.34
N GLN A 189 -5.07 -11.06 -20.66
CA GLN A 189 -4.65 -12.03 -19.67
C GLN A 189 -3.12 -12.02 -19.53
N PRO A 190 -2.58 -11.85 -18.31
CA PRO A 190 -1.14 -11.89 -18.08
C PRO A 190 -0.58 -13.27 -18.39
N GLY A 191 0.69 -13.32 -18.78
CA GLY A 191 1.43 -14.57 -18.72
C GLY A 191 1.60 -15.00 -17.27
N GLU A 192 1.28 -16.23 -16.96
CA GLU A 192 1.39 -16.76 -15.59
C GLU A 192 2.38 -17.89 -15.48
N ARG A 193 3.07 -17.95 -14.35
CA ARG A 193 3.96 -19.06 -13.99
C ARG A 193 4.03 -19.26 -12.48
N VAL A 194 3.95 -20.52 -12.05
CA VAL A 194 4.32 -20.93 -10.70
C VAL A 194 5.84 -21.09 -10.66
N VAL A 195 6.50 -20.32 -9.82
CA VAL A 195 7.95 -20.27 -9.65
C VAL A 195 8.33 -20.98 -8.35
N THR A 196 9.26 -21.94 -8.42
CA THR A 196 9.85 -22.57 -7.23
C THR A 196 11.04 -21.74 -6.75
N LEU A 197 11.03 -21.38 -5.48
CA LEU A 197 11.98 -20.42 -4.89
C LEU A 197 13.27 -21.08 -4.37
N ASN A 198 13.27 -22.39 -4.15
CA ASN A 198 14.38 -23.14 -3.55
C ASN A 198 14.85 -22.54 -2.21
N LEU A 199 13.89 -22.23 -1.33
CA LEU A 199 14.18 -21.63 -0.03
C LEU A 199 14.89 -22.63 0.89
N PRO A 200 15.88 -22.20 1.69
CA PRO A 200 16.48 -23.04 2.71
C PRO A 200 15.52 -23.23 3.88
N THR A 201 15.68 -24.32 4.61
CA THR A 201 15.01 -24.47 5.91
C THR A 201 15.63 -23.51 6.91
N ILE A 202 14.82 -22.65 7.51
CA ILE A 202 15.23 -21.70 8.55
C ILE A 202 14.69 -22.19 9.90
N ALA A 203 15.58 -22.29 10.89
CA ALA A 203 15.17 -22.50 12.27
C ALA A 203 14.54 -21.20 12.79
N LYS A 204 13.22 -21.17 12.87
CA LYS A 204 12.47 -20.01 13.34
C LYS A 204 12.51 -19.91 14.86
N GLU A 205 12.82 -18.72 15.36
CA GLU A 205 12.84 -18.39 16.79
C GLU A 205 11.45 -17.94 17.24
N ALA A 206 11.08 -18.29 18.47
CA ALA A 206 9.80 -17.89 19.04
C ALA A 206 9.70 -16.35 19.16
N GLY A 207 8.57 -15.80 18.74
CA GLY A 207 8.25 -14.38 18.84
C GLY A 207 8.87 -13.50 17.76
N LYS A 208 9.62 -14.04 16.79
CA LYS A 208 10.09 -13.29 15.64
C LYS A 208 9.12 -13.36 14.47
N GLU A 209 8.99 -12.28 13.74
CA GLU A 209 8.28 -12.22 12.48
C GLU A 209 9.22 -12.55 11.31
N TYR A 210 8.73 -13.39 10.40
CA TYR A 210 9.48 -13.79 9.22
C TYR A 210 8.74 -13.37 7.96
N PHE A 211 9.49 -12.79 7.02
CA PHE A 211 8.95 -12.39 5.72
C PHE A 211 9.84 -12.89 4.59
N LEU A 212 9.19 -13.41 3.55
CA LEU A 212 9.81 -13.61 2.25
C LEU A 212 9.66 -12.33 1.43
N ASN A 213 10.76 -11.77 0.98
CA ASN A 213 10.78 -10.62 0.08
C ASN A 213 11.26 -11.06 -1.30
N LEU A 214 10.53 -10.68 -2.33
CA LEU A 214 10.91 -10.85 -3.72
C LEU A 214 11.27 -9.49 -4.32
N THR A 215 12.33 -9.44 -5.11
CA THR A 215 12.78 -8.22 -5.78
C THR A 215 13.17 -8.54 -7.22
N VAL A 216 12.70 -7.74 -8.16
CA VAL A 216 13.07 -7.82 -9.56
C VAL A 216 13.79 -6.55 -9.97
N ALA A 217 15.01 -6.68 -10.47
CA ALA A 217 15.85 -5.56 -10.80
C ALA A 217 16.47 -5.67 -12.20
N LEU A 218 16.79 -4.54 -12.81
CA LEU A 218 17.49 -4.49 -14.09
C LEU A 218 18.88 -5.15 -13.99
N LYS A 219 19.21 -6.07 -14.90
CA LYS A 219 20.56 -6.64 -15.02
C LYS A 219 21.59 -5.66 -15.55
N ALA A 220 21.14 -4.77 -16.43
CA ALA A 220 21.98 -3.76 -17.09
C ALA A 220 21.24 -2.42 -17.13
N GLN A 221 21.97 -1.36 -17.42
CA GLN A 221 21.37 -0.05 -17.64
C GLN A 221 20.38 -0.10 -18.80
N ASP A 222 19.21 0.54 -18.62
CA ASP A 222 18.15 0.69 -19.64
C ASP A 222 17.68 2.15 -19.67
N GLY A 223 18.05 2.88 -20.69
CA GLY A 223 17.81 4.31 -20.81
C GLY A 223 18.40 5.09 -19.63
N LEU A 224 17.56 5.74 -18.84
CA LEU A 224 17.95 6.52 -17.66
C LEU A 224 18.04 5.67 -16.38
N LEU A 225 17.62 4.41 -16.42
CA LEU A 225 17.62 3.53 -15.26
C LEU A 225 18.92 2.74 -15.19
N ASN A 226 19.60 2.80 -14.06
CA ASN A 226 20.84 2.08 -13.84
C ASN A 226 20.60 0.56 -13.65
N ALA A 227 21.65 -0.23 -13.88
CA ALA A 227 21.67 -1.63 -13.45
C ALA A 227 21.34 -1.71 -11.95
N GLY A 228 20.56 -2.71 -11.56
CA GLY A 228 20.08 -2.87 -10.19
C GLY A 228 18.84 -2.06 -9.83
N HIS A 229 18.32 -1.21 -10.74
CA HIS A 229 17.05 -0.51 -10.50
C HIS A 229 15.92 -1.52 -10.34
N VAL A 230 15.22 -1.44 -9.19
CA VAL A 230 14.10 -2.33 -8.84
C VAL A 230 12.84 -1.92 -9.59
N VAL A 231 12.27 -2.85 -10.35
CA VAL A 231 11.07 -2.65 -11.17
C VAL A 231 9.83 -3.33 -10.60
N ALA A 232 10.01 -4.32 -9.74
CA ALA A 232 8.92 -5.01 -9.05
C ALA A 232 9.43 -5.56 -7.71
N TYR A 233 8.55 -5.63 -6.74
CA TYR A 233 8.81 -6.25 -5.44
C TYR A 233 7.53 -6.77 -4.83
N GLU A 234 7.67 -7.75 -3.92
CA GLU A 234 6.56 -8.28 -3.14
C GLU A 234 7.07 -8.82 -1.81
N GLN A 235 6.21 -8.81 -0.81
CA GLN A 235 6.51 -9.36 0.51
C GLN A 235 5.39 -10.28 0.97
N PHE A 236 5.77 -11.46 1.48
CA PHE A 236 4.85 -12.43 2.04
C PHE A 236 5.21 -12.74 3.48
N ALA A 237 4.23 -12.68 4.38
CA ALA A 237 4.40 -13.16 5.73
C ALA A 237 4.61 -14.70 5.71
N MET A 238 5.58 -15.16 6.47
CA MET A 238 5.86 -16.58 6.66
C MET A 238 5.33 -17.03 8.03
N ARG A 239 4.79 -18.25 8.08
CA ARG A 239 4.30 -18.82 9.34
C ARG A 239 5.44 -18.96 10.36
N ASN A 240 5.19 -18.64 11.60
CA ASN A 240 6.05 -18.99 12.72
C ASN A 240 5.20 -19.63 13.81
N ASP A 241 5.17 -20.96 13.80
CA ASP A 241 4.39 -21.75 14.77
C ASP A 241 5.03 -21.74 16.18
N ASN A 242 6.23 -21.15 16.30
CA ASN A 242 6.92 -20.92 17.57
C ASN A 242 6.48 -19.59 18.20
N GLU A 243 5.20 -19.29 18.16
CA GLU A 243 4.70 -18.11 18.84
C GLU A 243 5.11 -18.10 20.31
N LEU A 244 5.52 -16.93 20.81
CA LEU A 244 5.52 -16.65 22.23
C LEU A 244 4.05 -16.60 22.74
N MET A 245 3.34 -17.70 22.55
CA MET A 245 2.21 -17.95 23.40
C MET A 245 2.80 -18.16 24.81
N SER A 246 3.08 -17.07 25.52
CA SER A 246 2.95 -17.17 26.95
C SER A 246 1.54 -17.72 27.16
N ALA A 247 1.44 -18.95 27.62
CA ALA A 247 0.17 -19.48 28.05
C ALA A 247 -0.49 -18.35 28.84
N MET A 248 -1.53 -17.72 28.27
CA MET A 248 -2.34 -16.85 29.09
C MET A 248 -2.70 -17.70 30.30
N PRO A 249 -2.26 -17.34 31.50
CA PRO A 249 -2.61 -18.15 32.64
C PRO A 249 -4.13 -18.27 32.58
N ASP A 250 -4.63 -19.47 32.77
CA ASP A 250 -6.06 -19.78 32.81
C ASP A 250 -6.62 -19.20 34.15
N ALA A 251 -6.37 -17.89 34.33
CA ALA A 251 -6.71 -17.14 35.51
C ALA A 251 -8.15 -16.66 35.35
N ALA A 252 -8.97 -17.05 36.29
CA ALA A 252 -10.36 -16.63 36.32
C ALA A 252 -10.43 -15.09 36.33
N MET A 253 -11.04 -14.53 35.31
CA MET A 253 -11.29 -13.10 35.19
C MET A 253 -12.77 -12.83 35.41
N THR A 254 -13.07 -11.88 36.29
CA THR A 254 -14.44 -11.41 36.51
C THR A 254 -14.66 -10.16 35.66
N VAL A 255 -15.73 -10.16 34.87
CA VAL A 255 -16.16 -9.00 34.08
C VAL A 255 -17.52 -8.55 34.58
N THR A 256 -17.68 -7.26 34.86
CA THR A 256 -18.93 -6.64 35.27
C THR A 256 -19.15 -5.36 34.52
N GLN A 257 -20.42 -5.06 34.26
CA GLN A 257 -20.81 -3.79 33.63
C GLN A 257 -21.82 -3.07 34.52
N ASP A 258 -21.55 -1.81 34.81
CA ASP A 258 -22.46 -0.91 35.48
C ASP A 258 -22.61 0.38 34.63
N GLY A 259 -23.79 0.55 34.05
CA GLY A 259 -24.03 1.61 33.06
C GLY A 259 -23.02 1.58 31.93
N ASN A 260 -22.27 2.67 31.76
CA ASN A 260 -21.23 2.80 30.73
C ASN A 260 -19.82 2.37 31.18
N VAL A 261 -19.70 1.76 32.36
CA VAL A 261 -18.40 1.30 32.90
C VAL A 261 -18.32 -0.21 32.83
N LEU A 262 -17.39 -0.70 32.02
CA LEU A 262 -16.99 -2.11 31.98
C LEU A 262 -15.79 -2.29 32.88
N SER A 263 -15.95 -3.07 33.96
CA SER A 263 -14.87 -3.39 34.91
C SER A 263 -14.43 -4.83 34.75
N THR A 264 -13.13 -5.06 34.80
CA THR A 264 -12.55 -6.39 34.79
C THR A 264 -11.53 -6.52 35.91
N SER A 265 -11.52 -7.66 36.56
CA SER A 265 -10.58 -7.97 37.65
C SER A 265 -10.10 -9.41 37.57
N GLY A 266 -8.82 -9.59 37.75
CA GLY A 266 -8.14 -10.85 37.93
C GLY A 266 -7.36 -10.85 39.22
N GLU A 267 -6.66 -11.93 39.52
CA GLU A 267 -5.83 -12.03 40.74
C GLU A 267 -4.72 -10.98 40.78
N GLN A 268 -4.21 -10.53 39.64
CA GLN A 268 -3.05 -9.66 39.54
C GLN A 268 -3.34 -8.29 38.95
N PHE A 269 -4.57 -8.02 38.53
CA PHE A 269 -4.92 -6.73 37.93
C PHE A 269 -6.38 -6.33 38.12
N HIS A 270 -6.62 -5.03 38.08
CA HIS A 270 -7.94 -4.43 37.93
C HIS A 270 -7.92 -3.45 36.78
N ALA A 271 -8.96 -3.45 35.93
CA ALA A 271 -9.11 -2.46 34.87
C ALA A 271 -10.57 -2.01 34.75
N ALA A 272 -10.79 -0.79 34.26
CA ALA A 272 -12.11 -0.28 33.96
C ALA A 272 -12.06 0.57 32.70
N LEU A 273 -13.03 0.33 31.79
CA LEU A 273 -13.20 1.03 30.53
C LEU A 273 -14.52 1.78 30.53
N ASN A 274 -14.51 3.06 30.17
CA ASN A 274 -15.72 3.81 29.86
C ASN A 274 -16.14 3.49 28.43
N LEU A 275 -17.30 2.87 28.25
CA LEU A 275 -17.81 2.42 26.96
C LEU A 275 -18.30 3.57 26.06
N GLU A 276 -18.65 4.72 26.65
CA GLU A 276 -19.08 5.89 25.88
C GLU A 276 -17.89 6.63 25.25
N THR A 277 -16.80 6.75 26.01
CA THR A 277 -15.60 7.48 25.58
C THR A 277 -14.47 6.58 25.08
N ALA A 278 -14.64 5.26 25.19
CA ALA A 278 -13.59 4.25 24.97
C ALA A 278 -12.30 4.53 25.75
N GLN A 279 -12.42 5.15 26.93
CA GLN A 279 -11.30 5.51 27.77
C GLN A 279 -11.05 4.45 28.85
N LEU A 280 -9.80 4.01 29.00
CA LEU A 280 -9.36 3.21 30.13
C LEU A 280 -9.30 4.11 31.36
N THR A 281 -10.25 3.97 32.27
CA THR A 281 -10.40 4.86 33.44
C THR A 281 -9.71 4.37 34.70
N ARG A 282 -9.37 3.07 34.74
CA ARG A 282 -8.62 2.43 35.80
C ARG A 282 -7.73 1.34 35.24
N TYR A 283 -6.51 1.25 35.67
CA TYR A 283 -5.63 0.13 35.46
C TYR A 283 -4.66 0.01 36.61
N GLU A 284 -4.72 -1.11 37.32
CA GLU A 284 -3.94 -1.40 38.50
C GLU A 284 -3.32 -2.80 38.39
N ALA A 285 -2.13 -2.97 38.89
CA ALA A 285 -1.48 -4.27 39.00
C ALA A 285 -1.08 -4.56 40.45
N LEU A 286 -1.08 -5.86 40.81
CA LEU A 286 -0.63 -6.34 42.08
C LEU A 286 0.89 -6.22 42.18
N GLY A 287 1.38 -5.42 43.12
CA GLY A 287 2.80 -5.27 43.41
C GLY A 287 3.39 -6.43 44.23
N ALA A 288 4.71 -6.48 44.29
CA ALA A 288 5.44 -7.46 45.08
C ALA A 288 5.16 -7.35 46.60
N ASP A 289 4.62 -6.22 47.06
CA ASP A 289 4.19 -5.94 48.41
C ASP A 289 2.79 -6.47 48.75
N GLY A 290 2.12 -7.10 47.75
CA GLY A 290 0.76 -7.62 47.88
C GLY A 290 -0.32 -6.56 47.82
N THR A 291 -0.01 -5.34 47.36
CA THR A 291 -0.99 -4.26 47.17
C THR A 291 -1.16 -3.93 45.70
N PHE A 292 -2.36 -3.43 45.32
CA PHE A 292 -2.61 -2.97 43.98
C PHE A 292 -2.11 -1.53 43.78
N HIS A 293 -1.29 -1.33 42.77
CA HIS A 293 -0.74 -0.03 42.40
C HIS A 293 -1.36 0.45 41.09
N ALA A 294 -1.81 1.70 41.07
CA ALA A 294 -2.32 2.32 39.87
C ALA A 294 -1.19 2.50 38.82
N LEU A 295 -1.40 1.99 37.63
CA LEU A 295 -0.49 2.14 36.49
C LEU A 295 -0.87 3.34 35.61
N ILE A 296 -2.05 3.88 35.79
CA ILE A 296 -2.53 5.12 35.16
C ILE A 296 -3.17 6.01 36.21
N VAL A 297 -3.18 7.31 36.01
CA VAL A 297 -3.96 8.22 36.84
C VAL A 297 -5.44 7.91 36.61
N PRO A 298 -6.25 7.68 37.65
CA PRO A 298 -7.66 7.36 37.51
C PRO A 298 -8.39 8.43 36.66
N GLY A 299 -9.07 7.97 35.61
CA GLY A 299 -9.77 8.87 34.66
C GLY A 299 -8.91 9.56 33.61
N GLU A 300 -7.59 9.38 33.63
CA GLU A 300 -6.66 9.97 32.65
C GLU A 300 -5.96 8.92 31.77
N GLY A 301 -6.43 7.68 31.77
CA GLY A 301 -5.85 6.62 30.96
C GLY A 301 -6.08 6.82 29.46
N PRO A 302 -5.41 5.99 28.66
CA PRO A 302 -5.55 6.04 27.21
C PRO A 302 -7.01 5.86 26.77
N LYS A 303 -7.39 6.56 25.71
CA LYS A 303 -8.70 6.45 25.07
C LYS A 303 -8.51 6.14 23.59
N GLY A 304 -9.50 5.50 22.99
CA GLY A 304 -9.53 5.30 21.54
C GLY A 304 -9.39 6.65 20.83
N SER A 305 -8.47 6.73 19.92
CA SER A 305 -8.28 7.89 19.06
C SER A 305 -8.43 7.45 17.61
N PHE A 306 -9.47 7.97 16.95
CA PHE A 306 -9.73 7.72 15.54
C PHE A 306 -9.45 9.02 14.81
N TYR A 307 -8.21 9.16 14.38
CA TYR A 307 -7.81 10.31 13.58
C TYR A 307 -7.50 9.87 12.15
N ARG A 308 -8.11 10.53 11.20
CA ARG A 308 -7.75 10.47 9.80
C ARG A 308 -7.24 11.85 9.41
N ALA A 309 -6.10 11.91 8.75
CA ALA A 309 -5.65 13.16 8.15
C ALA A 309 -6.73 13.68 7.20
N ALA A 310 -6.99 14.98 7.25
CA ALA A 310 -7.96 15.61 6.34
C ALA A 310 -7.46 15.47 4.90
N THR A 311 -8.38 15.22 3.98
CA THR A 311 -8.11 15.36 2.55
C THR A 311 -8.29 16.82 2.17
N ASP A 312 -7.55 17.29 1.18
CA ASP A 312 -7.62 18.65 0.67
C ASP A 312 -8.72 18.84 -0.41
N ASN A 313 -9.49 17.80 -0.67
CA ASN A 313 -10.57 17.77 -1.66
C ASN A 313 -11.94 17.96 -1.03
#